data_ca389e2daea75268ba7c500ef5d2c990
#
_entry.id   ca389e2daea75268ba7c500ef5d2c990
#
_cell.length_a   1.000
_cell.length_b   1.000
_cell.length_c   1.000
_cell.angle_alpha   90.00
_cell.angle_beta   90.00
_cell.angle_gamma   90.00
#
_symmetry.space_group_name_H-M   'P 1'
#
loop_
_entity.id
_entity.type
_entity.pdbx_description
1 polymer ?
#
loop_
_entity_poly.entity_id
_entity_poly.type
_entity_poly.pdbx_seq_one_letter_code
_entity_poly.pdbx_strand_id
1 'polypeptide(L)'
;LEVSCVGRSLAREIALQLRKKYADEPWVDKLDHIDSIVAAACLAHDLGNPPFGHSGEKTIAAYFSEGPGQELQSLLTPAQWTALAHFEGNANSFRWLVHQFEGRRQGGFAMTYSMLMSIVKYPFSSLHASEKGKFGFFTTEKDIFCKVAGELQILQIGDERYARHPLVYVVEAADDICYQVMDIEDA
;
A
#
# COMPACT_ATOMS: atom_id res chain seq x y z
N LEU A 1 9.42 4.51 12.97
CA LEU A 1 10.84 4.11 12.84
C LEU A 1 11.05 2.66 13.23
N GLU A 2 10.43 2.17 14.29
CA GLU A 2 10.57 0.80 14.79
C GLU A 2 10.14 -0.23 13.74
N VAL A 3 8.96 -0.07 13.15
CA VAL A 3 8.47 -0.93 12.06
C VAL A 3 9.50 -1.01 10.92
N SER A 4 10.14 0.10 10.56
CA SER A 4 11.17 0.13 9.52
C SER A 4 12.44 -0.65 9.94
N CYS A 5 12.84 -0.57 11.19
CA CYS A 5 13.99 -1.33 11.71
C CYS A 5 13.71 -2.83 11.74
N VAL A 6 12.53 -3.23 12.21
CA VAL A 6 12.08 -4.63 12.24
C VAL A 6 11.94 -5.16 10.81
N GLY A 7 11.26 -4.43 9.93
CA GLY A 7 11.09 -4.79 8.51
C GLY A 7 12.43 -4.97 7.79
N ARG A 8 13.38 -4.06 8.00
CA ARG A 8 14.76 -4.19 7.48
C ARG A 8 15.41 -5.49 7.93
N SER A 9 15.30 -5.81 9.21
CA SER A 9 15.93 -7.00 9.80
C SER A 9 15.31 -8.29 9.24
N LEU A 10 13.98 -8.36 9.15
CA LEU A 10 13.26 -9.48 8.55
C LEU A 10 13.64 -9.67 7.07
N ALA A 11 13.62 -8.59 6.30
CA ALA A 11 13.95 -8.62 4.88
C ALA A 11 15.41 -9.05 4.62
N ARG A 12 16.35 -8.60 5.47
CA ARG A 12 17.75 -9.02 5.39
C ARG A 12 17.92 -10.52 5.65
N GLU A 13 17.24 -11.05 6.65
CA GLU A 13 17.30 -12.49 6.93
C GLU A 13 16.70 -13.30 5.77
N ILE A 14 15.55 -12.87 5.22
CA ILE A 14 14.94 -13.49 4.04
C ILE A 14 15.91 -13.46 2.85
N ALA A 15 16.55 -12.32 2.58
CA ALA A 15 17.53 -12.19 1.50
C ALA A 15 18.71 -13.17 1.67
N LEU A 16 19.23 -13.32 2.91
CA LEU A 16 20.29 -14.26 3.20
C LEU A 16 19.89 -15.73 2.95
N GLN A 17 18.67 -16.11 3.32
CA GLN A 17 18.16 -17.46 3.07
C GLN A 17 17.94 -17.71 1.57
N LEU A 18 17.38 -16.74 0.85
CA LEU A 18 17.20 -16.83 -0.60
C LEU A 18 18.54 -16.92 -1.33
N ARG A 19 19.55 -16.15 -0.94
CA ARG A 19 20.91 -16.22 -1.52
C ARG A 19 21.53 -17.60 -1.34
N LYS A 20 21.39 -18.21 -0.17
CA LYS A 20 21.87 -19.58 0.05
C LYS A 20 21.17 -20.60 -0.85
N LYS A 21 19.85 -20.44 -1.02
CA LYS A 21 19.03 -21.36 -1.81
C LYS A 21 19.25 -21.23 -3.31
N TYR A 22 19.51 -20.03 -3.79
CA TYR A 22 19.57 -19.66 -5.20
C TYR A 22 20.95 -19.07 -5.58
N ALA A 23 22.03 -19.61 -4.99
CA ALA A 23 23.38 -19.05 -5.14
C ALA A 23 23.88 -18.98 -6.60
N ASP A 24 23.43 -19.91 -7.45
CA ASP A 24 23.86 -20.01 -8.84
C ASP A 24 22.99 -19.20 -9.82
N GLU A 25 21.94 -18.53 -9.31
CA GLU A 25 21.02 -17.76 -10.14
C GLU A 25 21.59 -16.37 -10.47
N PRO A 26 21.51 -15.91 -11.75
CA PRO A 26 22.12 -14.65 -12.19
C PRO A 26 21.50 -13.39 -11.57
N TRP A 27 20.35 -13.51 -10.93
CA TRP A 27 19.64 -12.42 -10.28
C TRP A 27 19.92 -12.31 -8.76
N VAL A 28 20.70 -13.23 -8.18
CA VAL A 28 20.90 -13.34 -6.72
C VAL A 28 21.42 -12.04 -6.08
N ASP A 29 22.26 -11.30 -6.78
CA ASP A 29 22.82 -10.02 -6.27
C ASP A 29 21.77 -8.92 -6.13
N LYS A 30 20.63 -9.02 -6.83
CA LYS A 30 19.52 -8.06 -6.68
C LYS A 30 18.82 -8.17 -5.33
N LEU A 31 19.00 -9.28 -4.62
CA LEU A 31 18.45 -9.48 -3.28
C LEU A 31 19.07 -8.56 -2.23
N ASP A 32 20.25 -7.96 -2.50
CA ASP A 32 20.95 -7.06 -1.57
C ASP A 32 20.16 -5.77 -1.27
N HIS A 33 19.17 -5.44 -2.08
CA HIS A 33 18.39 -4.22 -1.90
C HIS A 33 17.03 -4.45 -1.22
N ILE A 34 16.64 -5.69 -0.96
CA ILE A 34 15.32 -6.04 -0.40
C ILE A 34 15.13 -5.38 0.97
N ASP A 35 16.13 -5.37 1.81
CA ASP A 35 16.09 -4.78 3.15
C ASP A 35 15.80 -3.26 3.11
N SER A 36 16.39 -2.55 2.16
CA SER A 36 16.18 -1.12 1.97
C SER A 36 14.81 -0.81 1.37
N ILE A 37 14.32 -1.67 0.46
CA ILE A 37 12.97 -1.56 -0.12
C ILE A 37 11.92 -1.72 0.99
N VAL A 38 12.03 -2.77 1.80
CA VAL A 38 11.10 -3.03 2.90
C VAL A 38 11.16 -1.94 3.97
N ALA A 39 12.36 -1.49 4.35
CA ALA A 39 12.51 -0.40 5.31
C ALA A 39 11.82 0.90 4.84
N ALA A 40 11.96 1.25 3.56
CA ALA A 40 11.30 2.41 2.97
C ALA A 40 9.77 2.21 2.90
N ALA A 41 9.32 1.01 2.55
CA ALA A 41 7.90 0.67 2.54
C ALA A 41 7.28 0.78 3.95
N CYS A 42 7.95 0.27 4.97
CA CYS A 42 7.53 0.40 6.37
C CYS A 42 7.44 1.86 6.85
N LEU A 43 8.28 2.77 6.34
CA LEU A 43 8.18 4.20 6.66
C LEU A 43 6.96 4.86 6.00
N ALA A 44 6.46 4.32 4.91
CA ALA A 44 5.45 4.96 4.08
C ALA A 44 4.07 4.28 4.15
N HIS A 45 3.95 3.08 4.74
CA HIS A 45 2.74 2.26 4.65
C HIS A 45 1.50 2.98 5.23
N ASP A 46 1.69 3.78 6.28
CA ASP A 46 0.63 4.50 7.01
C ASP A 46 0.51 5.98 6.63
N LEU A 47 1.25 6.45 5.62
CA LEU A 47 1.27 7.86 5.23
C LEU A 47 -0.12 8.41 4.85
N GLY A 48 -1.01 7.55 4.38
CA GLY A 48 -2.36 7.90 3.95
C GLY A 48 -3.42 7.77 5.03
N ASN A 49 -3.10 7.31 6.23
CA ASN A 49 -4.05 7.19 7.31
C ASN A 49 -4.54 8.57 7.76
N PRO A 50 -5.86 8.77 7.89
CA PRO A 50 -6.39 10.00 8.46
C PRO A 50 -6.13 10.07 9.97
N PRO A 51 -6.28 11.24 10.59
CA PRO A 51 -6.28 11.36 12.04
C PRO A 51 -7.24 10.34 12.68
N PHE A 52 -6.82 9.70 13.75
CA PHE A 52 -7.55 8.63 14.44
C PHE A 52 -7.68 7.31 13.66
N GLY A 53 -6.85 7.08 12.63
CA GLY A 53 -6.76 5.81 11.91
C GLY A 53 -8.11 5.31 11.39
N HIS A 54 -8.48 4.07 11.72
CA HIS A 54 -9.75 3.45 11.27
C HIS A 54 -11.02 4.21 11.71
N SER A 55 -10.99 4.92 12.83
CA SER A 55 -12.12 5.76 13.25
C SER A 55 -12.26 6.98 12.33
N GLY A 56 -11.12 7.56 11.90
CA GLY A 56 -11.09 8.62 10.90
C GLY A 56 -11.57 8.14 9.54
N GLU A 57 -11.13 6.97 9.07
CA GLU A 57 -11.62 6.35 7.83
C GLU A 57 -13.16 6.20 7.85
N LYS A 58 -13.70 5.63 8.93
CA LYS A 58 -15.15 5.45 9.12
C LYS A 58 -15.89 6.78 9.12
N THR A 59 -15.33 7.81 9.76
CA THR A 59 -15.94 9.14 9.81
C THR A 59 -15.99 9.79 8.43
N ILE A 60 -14.90 9.69 7.65
CA ILE A 60 -14.87 10.19 6.27
C ILE A 60 -15.88 9.42 5.41
N ALA A 61 -15.90 8.11 5.50
CA ALA A 61 -16.85 7.27 4.76
C ALA A 61 -18.30 7.62 5.11
N ALA A 62 -18.65 7.76 6.41
CA ALA A 62 -19.98 8.12 6.88
C ALA A 62 -20.42 9.52 6.41
N TYR A 63 -19.49 10.50 6.35
CA TYR A 63 -19.80 11.81 5.80
C TYR A 63 -20.37 11.72 4.37
N PHE A 64 -19.79 10.86 3.54
CA PHE A 64 -20.27 10.67 2.15
C PHE A 64 -21.47 9.72 2.11
N SER A 65 -21.47 8.58 2.79
CA SER A 65 -22.50 7.55 2.67
C SER A 65 -23.80 7.87 3.41
N GLU A 66 -23.74 8.61 4.53
CA GLU A 66 -24.86 8.84 5.42
C GLU A 66 -25.07 10.32 5.75
N GLY A 67 -24.07 11.17 5.50
CA GLY A 67 -24.04 12.58 5.88
C GLY A 67 -24.30 13.54 4.71
N PRO A 68 -23.96 14.83 4.90
CA PRO A 68 -24.16 15.88 3.89
C PRO A 68 -23.44 15.61 2.57
N GLY A 69 -22.36 14.83 2.58
CA GLY A 69 -21.62 14.45 1.37
C GLY A 69 -22.43 13.67 0.35
N GLN A 70 -23.60 13.10 0.71
CA GLN A 70 -24.52 12.42 -0.21
C GLN A 70 -24.95 13.30 -1.40
N GLU A 71 -25.03 14.61 -1.21
CA GLU A 71 -25.38 15.54 -2.28
C GLU A 71 -24.41 15.49 -3.46
N LEU A 72 -23.18 15.06 -3.23
CA LEU A 72 -22.15 14.93 -4.27
C LEU A 72 -22.29 13.66 -5.11
N GLN A 73 -23.12 12.69 -4.71
CA GLN A 73 -23.26 11.40 -5.40
C GLN A 73 -23.63 11.56 -6.87
N SER A 74 -24.55 12.49 -7.17
CA SER A 74 -24.99 12.76 -8.55
C SER A 74 -23.93 13.40 -9.45
N LEU A 75 -22.88 13.97 -8.87
CA LEU A 75 -21.78 14.64 -9.57
C LEU A 75 -20.56 13.71 -9.81
N LEU A 76 -20.57 12.52 -9.21
CA LEU A 76 -19.46 11.58 -9.22
C LEU A 76 -19.80 10.34 -10.03
N THR A 77 -18.79 9.73 -10.64
CA THR A 77 -18.92 8.40 -11.22
C THR A 77 -19.11 7.35 -10.11
N PRO A 78 -19.71 6.18 -10.41
CA PRO A 78 -19.86 5.11 -9.41
C PRO A 78 -18.52 4.72 -8.72
N ALA A 79 -17.42 4.69 -9.47
CA ALA A 79 -16.11 4.38 -8.92
C ALA A 79 -15.60 5.45 -7.95
N GLN A 80 -15.77 6.73 -8.30
CA GLN A 80 -15.40 7.85 -7.41
C GLN A 80 -16.27 7.86 -6.16
N TRP A 81 -17.57 7.62 -6.32
CA TRP A 81 -18.48 7.53 -5.18
C TRP A 81 -18.10 6.39 -4.24
N THR A 82 -17.89 5.19 -4.77
CA THR A 82 -17.47 4.03 -3.96
C THR A 82 -16.16 4.30 -3.22
N ALA A 83 -15.20 4.97 -3.87
CA ALA A 83 -13.92 5.33 -3.26
C ALA A 83 -14.06 6.31 -2.08
N LEU A 84 -15.02 7.21 -2.11
CA LEU A 84 -15.28 8.16 -1.02
C LEU A 84 -16.14 7.54 0.08
N ALA A 85 -17.19 6.79 -0.29
CA ALA A 85 -18.08 6.12 0.65
C ALA A 85 -17.42 4.95 1.41
N HIS A 86 -16.26 4.48 0.92
CA HIS A 86 -15.44 3.44 1.57
C HIS A 86 -13.99 3.92 1.70
N PHE A 87 -13.78 5.18 2.11
CA PHE A 87 -12.43 5.75 2.19
C PHE A 87 -11.46 4.79 2.88
N GLU A 88 -10.28 4.59 2.27
CA GLU A 88 -9.29 3.59 2.66
C GLU A 88 -7.88 4.21 2.74
N GLY A 89 -7.26 4.16 3.94
CA GLY A 89 -5.94 4.76 4.20
C GLY A 89 -4.81 4.15 3.39
N ASN A 90 -4.84 2.82 3.14
CA ASN A 90 -3.80 2.18 2.32
C ASN A 90 -3.84 2.68 0.86
N ALA A 91 -5.02 2.84 0.28
CA ALA A 91 -5.17 3.42 -1.06
C ALA A 91 -4.68 4.88 -1.07
N ASN A 92 -4.94 5.62 0.01
CA ASN A 92 -4.48 6.99 0.15
C ASN A 92 -2.95 7.07 0.34
N SER A 93 -2.31 6.09 0.99
CA SER A 93 -0.84 5.99 1.05
C SER A 93 -0.22 5.87 -0.34
N PHE A 94 -0.78 4.98 -1.18
CA PHE A 94 -0.33 4.86 -2.57
C PHE A 94 -0.50 6.18 -3.33
N ARG A 95 -1.68 6.82 -3.21
CA ARG A 95 -1.99 8.12 -3.84
C ARG A 95 -0.98 9.19 -3.44
N TRP A 96 -0.69 9.37 -2.16
CA TRP A 96 0.27 10.36 -1.68
C TRP A 96 1.66 10.19 -2.32
N LEU A 97 2.11 8.97 -2.48
CA LEU A 97 3.43 8.66 -3.03
C LEU A 97 3.55 8.89 -4.54
N VAL A 98 2.46 8.68 -5.29
CA VAL A 98 2.46 8.82 -6.76
C VAL A 98 1.87 10.14 -7.26
N HIS A 99 1.19 10.90 -6.39
CA HIS A 99 0.54 12.15 -6.77
C HIS A 99 1.53 13.19 -7.28
N GLN A 100 1.21 13.78 -8.43
CA GLN A 100 1.98 14.86 -9.01
C GLN A 100 1.55 16.20 -8.42
N PHE A 101 2.32 16.70 -7.46
CA PHE A 101 2.13 18.02 -6.91
C PHE A 101 2.65 19.10 -7.86
N GLU A 102 1.95 20.23 -7.93
CA GLU A 102 2.38 21.37 -8.71
C GLU A 102 3.78 21.84 -8.28
N GLY A 103 4.62 22.19 -9.26
CA GLY A 103 5.99 22.62 -9.02
C GLY A 103 6.97 21.52 -8.57
N ARG A 104 6.54 20.27 -8.49
CA ARG A 104 7.42 19.13 -8.20
C ARG A 104 7.80 18.37 -9.46
N ARG A 105 8.92 17.64 -9.38
CA ARG A 105 9.35 16.75 -10.48
C ARG A 105 8.29 15.68 -10.77
N GLN A 106 8.27 15.21 -12.00
CA GLN A 106 7.36 14.12 -12.41
C GLN A 106 7.57 12.86 -11.56
N GLY A 107 6.46 12.18 -11.23
CA GLY A 107 6.46 10.92 -10.46
C GLY A 107 6.28 11.08 -8.94
N GLY A 108 5.80 12.23 -8.48
CA GLY A 108 5.53 12.46 -7.06
C GLY A 108 6.81 12.38 -6.21
N PHE A 109 6.84 11.44 -5.25
CA PHE A 109 8.03 11.14 -4.45
C PHE A 109 9.11 10.38 -5.23
N ALA A 110 8.82 9.95 -6.48
CA ALA A 110 9.72 9.18 -7.34
C ALA A 110 10.28 7.91 -6.65
N MET A 111 9.42 7.17 -5.99
CA MET A 111 9.74 5.91 -5.34
C MET A 111 10.00 4.80 -6.36
N THR A 112 10.76 3.78 -5.97
CA THR A 112 10.91 2.58 -6.82
C THR A 112 9.59 1.81 -6.90
N TYR A 113 9.37 1.12 -8.02
CA TYR A 113 8.15 0.34 -8.21
C TYR A 113 8.00 -0.78 -7.18
N SER A 114 9.10 -1.46 -6.85
CA SER A 114 9.09 -2.49 -5.80
C SER A 114 8.67 -1.94 -4.44
N MET A 115 9.13 -0.74 -4.06
CA MET A 115 8.71 -0.08 -2.83
C MET A 115 7.22 0.28 -2.87
N LEU A 116 6.75 0.89 -3.97
CA LEU A 116 5.33 1.24 -4.15
C LEU A 116 4.42 0.02 -4.02
N MET A 117 4.78 -1.11 -4.65
CA MET A 117 3.95 -2.32 -4.56
C MET A 117 4.08 -3.02 -3.21
N SER A 118 5.14 -2.76 -2.45
CA SER A 118 5.32 -3.34 -1.11
C SER A 118 4.40 -2.75 -0.05
N ILE A 119 3.78 -1.58 -0.29
CA ILE A 119 2.77 -1.00 0.61
C ILE A 119 1.33 -1.35 0.22
N VAL A 120 1.10 -1.94 -0.97
CA VAL A 120 -0.26 -2.21 -1.45
C VAL A 120 -0.78 -3.53 -0.89
N LYS A 121 -1.45 -3.45 0.23
CA LYS A 121 -2.05 -4.59 0.95
C LYS A 121 -3.23 -5.20 0.19
N TYR A 122 -4.01 -4.38 -0.51
CA TYR A 122 -5.23 -4.75 -1.22
C TYR A 122 -5.14 -4.38 -2.70
N PRO A 123 -4.45 -5.19 -3.55
CA PRO A 123 -4.11 -4.81 -4.93
C PRO A 123 -5.30 -4.91 -5.89
N PHE A 124 -6.35 -4.16 -5.61
CA PHE A 124 -7.57 -4.03 -6.43
C PHE A 124 -8.20 -2.64 -6.27
N SER A 125 -8.98 -2.23 -7.27
CA SER A 125 -9.61 -0.91 -7.30
C SER A 125 -10.79 -0.80 -6.32
N SER A 126 -11.23 0.42 -6.07
CA SER A 126 -12.41 0.70 -5.23
C SER A 126 -13.69 0.03 -5.73
N LEU A 127 -13.84 -0.21 -7.04
CA LEU A 127 -14.98 -0.94 -7.61
C LEU A 127 -15.02 -2.41 -7.16
N HIS A 128 -13.89 -2.96 -6.78
CA HIS A 128 -13.74 -4.33 -6.30
C HIS A 128 -13.41 -4.38 -4.81
N ALA A 129 -13.77 -3.32 -4.07
CA ALA A 129 -13.57 -3.26 -2.64
C ALA A 129 -14.12 -4.52 -1.97
N SER A 130 -13.39 -5.01 -0.94
CA SER A 130 -13.84 -6.14 -0.14
C SER A 130 -15.14 -5.80 0.60
N GLU A 131 -15.82 -6.82 1.15
CA GLU A 131 -17.00 -6.61 2.02
C GLU A 131 -16.71 -5.67 3.21
N LYS A 132 -15.43 -5.56 3.61
CA LYS A 132 -14.95 -4.64 4.64
C LYS A 132 -14.59 -3.25 4.11
N GLY A 133 -14.88 -2.94 2.84
CA GLY A 133 -14.56 -1.66 2.19
C GLY A 133 -13.09 -1.46 1.82
N LYS A 134 -12.23 -2.50 1.94
CA LYS A 134 -10.79 -2.38 1.68
C LYS A 134 -10.46 -2.46 0.18
N PHE A 135 -9.55 -1.59 -0.29
CA PHE A 135 -9.01 -1.54 -1.65
C PHE A 135 -7.62 -0.86 -1.64
N GLY A 136 -6.86 -0.90 -2.73
CA GLY A 136 -5.46 -0.46 -2.75
C GLY A 136 -5.15 0.76 -3.61
N PHE A 137 -6.07 1.19 -4.47
CA PHE A 137 -5.91 2.41 -5.26
C PHE A 137 -7.25 3.00 -5.68
N PHE A 138 -7.29 4.34 -5.75
CA PHE A 138 -8.43 5.07 -6.30
C PHE A 138 -8.43 5.02 -7.83
N THR A 139 -9.56 5.32 -8.44
CA THR A 139 -9.69 5.37 -9.91
C THR A 139 -8.67 6.31 -10.56
N THR A 140 -8.32 7.40 -9.89
CA THR A 140 -7.35 8.39 -10.37
C THR A 140 -5.92 7.85 -10.43
N GLU A 141 -5.59 6.87 -9.62
CA GLU A 141 -4.26 6.22 -9.58
C GLU A 141 -4.19 4.90 -10.37
N LYS A 142 -5.29 4.49 -11.04
CA LYS A 142 -5.37 3.24 -11.79
C LYS A 142 -4.25 3.10 -12.83
N ASP A 143 -4.04 4.12 -13.66
CA ASP A 143 -3.08 4.04 -14.75
C ASP A 143 -1.64 3.85 -14.24
N ILE A 144 -1.26 4.59 -13.20
CA ILE A 144 0.07 4.42 -12.61
C ILE A 144 0.18 3.07 -11.89
N PHE A 145 -0.87 2.61 -11.22
CA PHE A 145 -0.90 1.29 -10.59
C PHE A 145 -0.70 0.18 -11.63
N CYS A 146 -1.49 0.18 -12.72
CA CYS A 146 -1.39 -0.80 -13.79
C CYS A 146 0.01 -0.79 -14.45
N LYS A 147 0.59 0.39 -14.66
CA LYS A 147 1.95 0.53 -15.17
C LYS A 147 2.96 -0.14 -14.23
N VAL A 148 2.91 0.16 -12.94
CA VAL A 148 3.84 -0.41 -11.94
C VAL A 148 3.66 -1.93 -11.84
N ALA A 149 2.42 -2.41 -11.81
CA ALA A 149 2.11 -3.84 -11.79
C ALA A 149 2.66 -4.57 -13.03
N GLY A 150 2.51 -3.98 -14.22
CA GLY A 150 3.04 -4.52 -15.47
C GLY A 150 4.57 -4.59 -15.49
N GLU A 151 5.26 -3.54 -15.08
CA GLU A 151 6.73 -3.49 -15.02
C GLU A 151 7.31 -4.52 -14.02
N LEU A 152 6.61 -4.78 -12.94
CA LEU A 152 6.97 -5.80 -11.94
C LEU A 152 6.42 -7.19 -12.27
N GLN A 153 5.71 -7.35 -13.38
CA GLN A 153 5.08 -8.60 -13.80
C GLN A 153 4.17 -9.20 -12.71
N ILE A 154 3.47 -8.35 -11.97
CA ILE A 154 2.51 -8.79 -10.96
C ILE A 154 1.34 -9.47 -11.66
N LEU A 155 1.04 -10.71 -11.26
CA LEU A 155 -0.03 -11.50 -11.84
C LEU A 155 -1.38 -10.80 -11.65
N GLN A 156 -2.08 -10.53 -12.75
CA GLN A 156 -3.48 -10.13 -12.72
C GLN A 156 -4.36 -11.37 -12.52
N ILE A 157 -5.16 -11.37 -11.47
CA ILE A 157 -5.99 -12.50 -11.04
C ILE A 157 -7.49 -12.28 -11.32
N GLY A 158 -7.86 -11.12 -11.84
CA GLY A 158 -9.24 -10.75 -12.18
C GLY A 158 -9.31 -9.34 -12.75
N ASP A 159 -10.52 -8.85 -13.01
CA ASP A 159 -10.71 -7.48 -13.46
C ASP A 159 -10.27 -6.50 -12.37
N GLU A 160 -9.31 -5.64 -12.70
CA GLU A 160 -8.66 -4.69 -11.77
C GLU A 160 -8.19 -5.33 -10.44
N ARG A 161 -7.90 -6.63 -10.45
CA ARG A 161 -7.43 -7.40 -9.31
C ARG A 161 -6.10 -8.07 -9.63
N TYR A 162 -5.15 -7.91 -8.71
CA TYR A 162 -3.78 -8.38 -8.87
C TYR A 162 -3.35 -9.22 -7.66
N ALA A 163 -2.33 -10.05 -7.85
CA ALA A 163 -1.67 -10.72 -6.74
C ALA A 163 -0.93 -9.70 -5.87
N ARG A 164 -0.74 -10.01 -4.60
CA ARG A 164 0.11 -9.20 -3.71
C ARG A 164 1.58 -9.32 -4.10
N HIS A 165 2.30 -8.21 -4.03
CA HIS A 165 3.76 -8.26 -4.10
C HIS A 165 4.31 -9.02 -2.88
N PRO A 166 5.31 -9.91 -3.04
CA PRO A 166 5.81 -10.74 -1.93
C PRO A 166 6.26 -9.93 -0.70
N LEU A 167 6.85 -8.76 -0.90
CA LEU A 167 7.35 -7.93 0.20
C LEU A 167 6.24 -7.27 1.04
N VAL A 168 4.98 -7.25 0.57
CA VAL A 168 3.83 -6.79 1.38
C VAL A 168 3.74 -7.60 2.67
N TYR A 169 3.92 -8.92 2.59
CA TYR A 169 3.85 -9.78 3.77
C TYR A 169 4.95 -9.49 4.80
N VAL A 170 6.11 -9.02 4.34
CA VAL A 170 7.21 -8.64 5.24
C VAL A 170 6.91 -7.31 5.93
N VAL A 171 6.31 -6.36 5.19
CA VAL A 171 5.87 -5.07 5.76
C VAL A 171 4.76 -5.30 6.79
N GLU A 172 3.74 -6.10 6.48
CA GLU A 172 2.66 -6.46 7.41
C GLU A 172 3.22 -7.16 8.67
N ALA A 173 4.13 -8.13 8.50
CA ALA A 173 4.73 -8.83 9.63
C ALA A 173 5.53 -7.90 10.55
N ALA A 174 6.25 -6.93 9.98
CA ALA A 174 6.99 -5.94 10.75
C ALA A 174 6.06 -5.03 11.56
N ASP A 175 4.96 -4.62 10.97
CA ASP A 175 3.92 -3.80 11.60
C ASP A 175 3.26 -4.56 12.75
N ASP A 176 2.78 -5.77 12.49
CA ASP A 176 2.14 -6.64 13.49
C ASP A 176 3.07 -6.92 14.69
N ILE A 177 4.35 -7.19 14.46
CA ILE A 177 5.34 -7.42 15.53
C ILE A 177 5.48 -6.18 16.41
N CYS A 178 5.60 -4.98 15.81
CA CYS A 178 5.74 -3.75 16.57
C CYS A 178 4.47 -3.45 17.39
N TYR A 179 3.29 -3.61 16.81
CA TYR A 179 2.03 -3.45 17.54
C TYR A 179 1.90 -4.38 18.72
N GLN A 180 2.21 -5.66 18.56
CA GLN A 180 2.15 -6.63 19.66
C GLN A 180 3.08 -6.28 20.82
N VAL A 181 4.28 -5.78 20.52
CA VAL A 181 5.22 -5.35 21.56
C VAL A 181 4.70 -4.13 22.30
N MET A 182 4.18 -3.12 21.58
CA MET A 182 3.60 -1.91 22.18
C MET A 182 2.37 -2.24 23.05
N ASP A 183 1.48 -3.12 22.59
CA ASP A 183 0.30 -3.55 23.35
C ASP A 183 0.69 -4.23 24.68
N ILE A 184 1.81 -4.96 24.71
CA ILE A 184 2.33 -5.59 25.94
C ILE A 184 2.95 -4.53 26.87
N GLU A 185 3.61 -3.50 26.33
CA GLU A 185 4.18 -2.42 27.12
C GLU A 185 3.10 -1.53 27.76
N ASP A 186 1.96 -1.36 27.08
CA ASP A 186 0.84 -0.52 27.54
C ASP A 186 -0.11 -1.24 28.51
N ALA A 187 0.01 -2.56 28.68
CA ALA A 187 -0.85 -3.39 29.54
C ALA A 187 -0.35 -3.48 30.99
#